data_3892c307fb2c1f16e618415136f40042
#
_entry.id   3892c307fb2c1f16e618415136f40042
#
_cell.length_a   1.000
_cell.length_b   1.000
_cell.length_c   1.000
_cell.angle_alpha   90.00
_cell.angle_beta   90.00
_cell.angle_gamma   90.00
#
_symmetry.space_group_name_H-M   'P 1'
#
loop_
_entity.id
_entity.type
_entity.pdbx_description
1 polymer ?
#
loop_
_entity_poly.entity_id
_entity_poly.type
_entity_poly.pdbx_seq_one_letter_code
_entity_poly.pdbx_strand_id
1 'polypeptide(L)'
;MGCDDVSKEPRAERNRVLIDAAGGTESVGITSGLPYPWTFESLHLSEYKNDEDGRFLSETLIPKDKITIEKPDKSRTKIHYDWITFEIPEGGRKVIITADENRTNESRSATFAGRGNIMLFRIKVTQPSKEVH
;
A
#
# COMPACT_ATOMS: atom_id res chain seq x y z
N MET A 1 14.53 -16.57 -26.95
CA MET A 1 13.45 -15.71 -26.82
C MET A 1 13.40 -15.00 -25.46
N GLY A 2 14.04 -13.97 -25.34
CA GLY A 2 14.17 -13.27 -24.06
C GLY A 2 12.94 -12.51 -23.63
N CYS A 3 11.81 -13.08 -23.82
CA CYS A 3 10.59 -12.38 -23.50
C CYS A 3 10.41 -12.23 -22.01
N ASP A 4 10.04 -11.06 -21.63
CA ASP A 4 9.64 -10.80 -20.29
C ASP A 4 8.41 -11.65 -20.00
N ASP A 5 8.52 -12.50 -19.00
CA ASP A 5 7.41 -13.36 -18.62
C ASP A 5 6.63 -12.69 -17.52
N VAL A 6 5.55 -11.99 -17.90
CA VAL A 6 4.73 -11.26 -16.95
C VAL A 6 4.07 -12.17 -15.91
N SER A 7 4.00 -13.48 -16.19
CA SER A 7 3.43 -14.42 -15.23
C SER A 7 4.31 -14.57 -13.98
N LYS A 8 5.58 -14.21 -14.06
CA LYS A 8 6.50 -14.27 -12.92
C LYS A 8 6.51 -13.00 -12.09
N GLU A 9 5.92 -11.92 -12.60
CA GLU A 9 5.87 -10.65 -11.89
C GLU A 9 5.08 -10.77 -10.60
N PRO A 10 5.44 -10.00 -9.56
CA PRO A 10 4.73 -10.09 -8.29
C PRO A 10 3.28 -9.63 -8.41
N ARG A 11 2.41 -10.34 -7.71
CA ARG A 11 0.98 -10.05 -7.70
C ARG A 11 0.45 -10.13 -6.28
N ALA A 12 -0.38 -9.17 -5.93
CA ALA A 12 -1.09 -9.20 -4.66
C ALA A 12 -2.32 -10.11 -4.79
N GLU A 13 -2.58 -10.92 -3.77
CA GLU A 13 -3.78 -11.78 -3.78
C GLU A 13 -5.07 -10.95 -3.81
N ARG A 14 -5.00 -9.72 -3.34
CA ARG A 14 -6.07 -8.74 -3.45
C ARG A 14 -5.43 -7.35 -3.51
N ASN A 15 -6.03 -6.46 -4.26
CA ASN A 15 -5.49 -5.12 -4.45
C ASN A 15 -6.30 -4.04 -3.73
N ARG A 16 -7.32 -4.44 -2.96
CA ARG A 16 -8.11 -3.53 -2.14
C ARG A 16 -8.26 -4.13 -0.74
N VAL A 17 -8.03 -3.30 0.26
CA VAL A 17 -8.10 -3.71 1.66
C VAL A 17 -8.90 -2.66 2.41
N LEU A 18 -9.83 -3.12 3.23
CA LEU A 18 -10.61 -2.27 4.10
C LEU A 18 -10.18 -2.52 5.54
N ILE A 19 -9.80 -1.47 6.24
CA ILE A 19 -9.47 -1.54 7.67
C ILE A 19 -10.50 -0.70 8.42
N ASP A 20 -11.03 -1.25 9.50
CA ASP A 20 -12.04 -0.59 10.31
C ASP A 20 -11.55 0.78 10.82
N ALA A 21 -12.49 1.68 11.06
CA ALA A 21 -12.19 2.99 11.63
C ALA A 21 -11.47 2.92 12.98
N ALA A 22 -11.73 1.88 13.75
CA ALA A 22 -11.05 1.67 15.03
C ALA A 22 -9.56 1.34 14.88
N GLY A 23 -9.11 1.12 13.66
CA GLY A 23 -7.76 0.65 13.40
C GLY A 23 -7.71 -0.86 13.33
N GLY A 24 -6.59 -1.40 12.88
CA GLY A 24 -6.44 -2.83 12.78
C GLY A 24 -5.28 -3.23 11.88
N THR A 25 -5.15 -4.53 11.70
CA THR A 25 -4.07 -5.11 10.90
C THR A 25 -4.66 -6.10 9.90
N GLU A 26 -4.20 -6.01 8.66
CA GLU A 26 -4.57 -6.92 7.58
C GLU A 26 -3.30 -7.43 6.90
N SER A 27 -3.37 -8.62 6.36
CA SER A 27 -2.26 -9.23 5.63
C SER A 27 -2.69 -9.54 4.20
N VAL A 28 -1.83 -9.21 3.25
CA VAL A 28 -2.07 -9.48 1.84
C VAL A 28 -0.93 -10.34 1.31
N GLY A 29 -1.26 -11.51 0.78
CA GLY A 29 -0.26 -12.40 0.19
C GLY A 29 0.27 -11.85 -1.12
N ILE A 30 1.57 -12.05 -1.36
CA ILE A 30 2.23 -11.66 -2.60
C ILE A 30 2.81 -12.91 -3.24
N THR A 31 2.40 -13.20 -4.46
CA THR A 31 2.96 -14.30 -5.25
C THR A 31 3.93 -13.73 -6.25
N SER A 32 5.13 -14.28 -6.31
CA SER A 32 6.15 -13.85 -7.27
C SER A 32 6.96 -15.06 -7.73
N GLY A 33 7.16 -15.15 -9.03
CA GLY A 33 8.04 -16.16 -9.61
C GLY A 33 9.41 -15.63 -9.97
N LEU A 34 9.70 -14.37 -9.59
CA LEU A 34 11.00 -13.78 -9.88
C LEU A 34 12.09 -14.43 -9.02
N PRO A 35 13.31 -14.55 -9.54
CA PRO A 35 14.43 -15.14 -8.79
C PRO A 35 15.01 -14.20 -7.73
N TYR A 36 14.43 -13.02 -7.58
CA TYR A 36 14.85 -12.01 -6.60
C TYR A 36 13.60 -11.36 -5.99
N PRO A 37 13.74 -10.76 -4.82
CA PRO A 37 12.60 -10.10 -4.18
C PRO A 37 12.11 -8.88 -4.98
N TRP A 38 10.82 -8.61 -4.89
CA TRP A 38 10.29 -7.34 -5.36
C TRP A 38 10.62 -6.25 -4.34
N THR A 39 10.51 -4.99 -4.74
CA THR A 39 10.87 -3.85 -3.89
C THR A 39 9.71 -2.88 -3.74
N PHE A 40 9.73 -2.12 -2.65
CA PHE A 40 8.80 -1.02 -2.46
C PHE A 40 9.09 0.07 -3.48
N GLU A 41 8.06 0.54 -4.18
CA GLU A 41 8.19 1.58 -5.19
C GLU A 41 7.72 2.94 -4.68
N SER A 42 6.49 3.02 -4.22
CA SER A 42 5.92 4.31 -3.86
C SER A 42 4.65 4.15 -3.01
N LEU A 43 4.27 5.24 -2.39
CA LEU A 43 3.05 5.34 -1.61
C LEU A 43 2.26 6.55 -2.09
N HIS A 44 0.97 6.38 -2.30
CA HIS A 44 0.08 7.43 -2.79
C HIS A 44 -1.08 7.62 -1.83
N LEU A 45 -1.51 8.86 -1.66
CA LEU A 45 -2.73 9.17 -0.92
C LEU A 45 -3.85 9.41 -1.92
N SER A 46 -5.03 8.91 -1.60
CA SER A 46 -6.23 9.18 -2.38
C SER A 46 -7.10 10.16 -1.60
N GLU A 47 -7.46 11.25 -2.23
CA GLU A 47 -8.26 12.30 -1.64
C GLU A 47 -9.39 12.67 -2.57
N TYR A 48 -10.56 12.97 -1.98
CA TYR A 48 -11.65 13.54 -2.75
C TYR A 48 -11.49 15.04 -2.78
N LYS A 49 -11.51 15.59 -3.97
CA LYS A 49 -11.44 17.04 -4.18
C LYS A 49 -12.73 17.53 -4.81
N ASN A 50 -13.17 18.70 -4.38
CA ASN A 50 -14.36 19.33 -4.95
C ASN A 50 -13.90 20.44 -5.89
N ASP A 51 -14.49 20.50 -7.08
CA ASP A 51 -14.26 21.59 -8.02
C ASP A 51 -15.58 22.02 -8.65
N GLU A 52 -15.52 22.91 -9.62
CA GLU A 52 -16.72 23.45 -10.30
C GLU A 52 -17.53 22.37 -11.00
N ASP A 53 -16.87 21.32 -11.47
CA ASP A 53 -17.52 20.23 -12.19
C ASP A 53 -17.99 19.10 -11.29
N GLY A 54 -17.67 19.16 -9.97
CA GLY A 54 -18.10 18.18 -9.01
C GLY A 54 -16.98 17.61 -8.18
N ARG A 55 -17.24 16.44 -7.59
CA ARG A 55 -16.29 15.79 -6.70
C ARG A 55 -15.55 14.69 -7.45
N PHE A 56 -14.23 14.70 -7.37
CA PHE A 56 -13.42 13.68 -8.01
C PHE A 56 -12.34 13.15 -7.06
N LEU A 57 -11.87 11.93 -7.35
CA LEU A 57 -10.82 11.29 -6.58
C LEU A 57 -9.46 11.65 -7.20
N SER A 58 -8.57 12.17 -6.37
CA SER A 58 -7.21 12.51 -6.78
C SER A 58 -6.21 11.66 -6.00
N GLU A 59 -5.23 11.11 -6.69
CA GLU A 59 -4.13 10.40 -6.06
C GLU A 59 -2.88 11.27 -6.09
N THR A 60 -2.24 11.40 -4.94
CA THR A 60 -1.04 12.21 -4.79
C THR A 60 0.11 11.34 -4.29
N LEU A 61 1.23 11.40 -5.00
CA LEU A 61 2.45 10.71 -4.58
C LEU A 61 2.98 11.35 -3.29
N ILE A 62 3.25 10.51 -2.30
CA ILE A 62 3.84 10.98 -1.05
C ILE A 62 5.34 11.09 -1.25
N PRO A 63 5.94 12.27 -1.00
CA PRO A 63 7.39 12.43 -1.10
C PRO A 63 8.13 11.46 -0.18
N LYS A 64 9.23 10.90 -0.65
CA LYS A 64 9.99 9.91 0.12
C LYS A 64 10.54 10.46 1.43
N ASP A 65 10.79 11.76 1.52
CA ASP A 65 11.26 12.39 2.75
C ASP A 65 10.19 12.43 3.85
N LYS A 66 8.93 12.18 3.50
CA LYS A 66 7.83 12.10 4.47
C LYS A 66 7.50 10.67 4.87
N ILE A 67 8.14 9.70 4.25
CA ILE A 67 7.95 8.28 4.55
C ILE A 67 9.14 7.79 5.37
N THR A 68 8.85 7.10 6.47
CA THR A 68 9.91 6.49 7.27
C THR A 68 10.09 5.05 6.80
N ILE A 69 11.30 4.70 6.38
CA ILE A 69 11.62 3.34 5.96
C ILE A 69 12.63 2.77 6.94
N GLU A 70 12.23 1.70 7.61
CA GLU A 70 13.09 1.02 8.57
C GLU A 70 13.40 -0.39 8.06
N LYS A 71 14.66 -0.78 8.20
CA LYS A 71 15.10 -2.13 7.87
C LYS A 71 15.71 -2.73 9.14
N PRO A 72 14.87 -3.26 10.04
CA PRO A 72 15.37 -3.80 11.30
C PRO A 72 16.35 -4.95 11.11
N ASP A 73 16.24 -5.66 9.97
CA ASP A 73 17.26 -6.58 9.53
C ASP A 73 17.24 -6.64 8.01
N LYS A 74 18.15 -7.40 7.39
CA LYS A 74 18.27 -7.43 5.93
C LYS A 74 17.08 -8.06 5.24
N SER A 75 16.24 -8.77 5.97
CA SER A 75 15.14 -9.53 5.40
C SER A 75 13.79 -8.85 5.58
N ARG A 76 13.73 -7.79 6.36
CA ARG A 76 12.47 -7.10 6.66
C ARG A 76 12.57 -5.62 6.35
N THR A 77 11.46 -5.08 5.85
CA THR A 77 11.32 -3.64 5.57
C THR A 77 10.01 -3.17 6.18
N LYS A 78 10.05 -2.05 6.85
CA LYS A 78 8.88 -1.45 7.46
C LYS A 78 8.75 -0.03 6.93
N ILE A 79 7.60 0.31 6.38
CA ILE A 79 7.33 1.59 5.74
C ILE A 79 6.18 2.25 6.48
N HIS A 80 6.44 3.43 7.03
CA HIS A 80 5.45 4.13 7.84
C HIS A 80 5.19 5.53 7.28
N TYR A 81 3.92 5.88 7.21
CA TYR A 81 3.47 7.23 6.88
C TYR A 81 2.23 7.56 7.71
N ASP A 82 2.35 8.59 8.56
CA ASP A 82 1.24 9.13 9.35
C ASP A 82 0.44 8.04 10.08
N TRP A 83 -0.68 7.60 9.50
CA TRP A 83 -1.63 6.68 10.14
C TRP A 83 -1.47 5.23 9.71
N ILE A 84 -0.57 4.93 8.77
CA ILE A 84 -0.50 3.61 8.16
C ILE A 84 0.93 3.08 8.11
N THR A 85 1.06 1.79 8.35
CA THR A 85 2.35 1.10 8.31
C THR A 85 2.23 -0.13 7.43
N PHE A 86 3.21 -0.32 6.55
CA PHE A 86 3.33 -1.51 5.72
C PHE A 86 4.60 -2.24 6.13
N GLU A 87 4.46 -3.51 6.46
CA GLU A 87 5.60 -4.32 6.84
C GLU A 87 5.79 -5.45 5.82
N ILE A 88 7.00 -5.56 5.30
CA ILE A 88 7.36 -6.58 4.31
C ILE A 88 8.29 -7.56 5.02
N PRO A 89 7.78 -8.73 5.45
CA PRO A 89 8.63 -9.74 6.09
C PRO A 89 9.59 -10.39 5.11
N GLU A 90 10.45 -11.23 5.63
CA GLU A 90 11.42 -11.96 4.83
C GLU A 90 10.77 -12.68 3.65
N GLY A 91 11.39 -12.57 2.50
CA GLY A 91 10.92 -13.22 1.27
C GLY A 91 9.88 -12.42 0.51
N GLY A 92 9.31 -11.37 1.09
CA GLY A 92 8.30 -10.57 0.41
C GLY A 92 7.05 -11.32 -0.01
N ARG A 93 6.70 -12.37 0.74
CA ARG A 93 5.54 -13.21 0.39
C ARG A 93 4.22 -12.62 0.85
N LYS A 94 4.27 -11.58 1.63
CA LYS A 94 3.09 -10.87 2.09
C LYS A 94 3.45 -9.45 2.47
N VAL A 95 2.41 -8.62 2.58
CA VAL A 95 2.52 -7.27 3.13
C VAL A 95 1.57 -7.22 4.32
N ILE A 96 2.07 -6.85 5.48
CA ILE A 96 1.27 -6.69 6.68
C ILE A 96 0.95 -5.20 6.83
N ILE A 97 -0.33 -4.87 6.86
CA ILE A 97 -0.81 -3.49 6.83
C ILE A 97 -1.46 -3.18 8.17
N THR A 98 -0.97 -2.15 8.85
CA THR A 98 -1.55 -1.70 10.11
C THR A 98 -1.97 -0.26 9.98
N ALA A 99 -3.21 0.04 10.36
CA ALA A 99 -3.73 1.40 10.37
C ALA A 99 -4.12 1.79 11.79
N ASP A 100 -3.82 3.03 12.16
CA ASP A 100 -4.24 3.60 13.43
C ASP A 100 -5.74 3.93 13.39
N GLU A 101 -6.32 4.18 14.55
CA GLU A 101 -7.71 4.62 14.61
C GLU A 101 -7.92 5.90 13.80
N ASN A 102 -8.97 5.92 13.00
CA ASN A 102 -9.33 7.12 12.24
C ASN A 102 -10.28 7.97 13.09
N ARG A 103 -9.73 8.99 13.71
CA ARG A 103 -10.50 9.92 14.55
C ARG A 103 -11.04 11.10 13.78
N THR A 104 -10.82 11.13 12.47
CA THR A 104 -11.33 12.22 11.63
C THR A 104 -12.77 11.91 11.20
N ASN A 105 -13.42 12.90 10.64
CA ASN A 105 -14.77 12.74 10.12
C ASN A 105 -14.79 12.39 8.62
N GLU A 106 -13.63 12.01 8.07
CA GLU A 106 -13.51 11.65 6.67
C GLU A 106 -12.82 10.31 6.51
N SER A 107 -13.25 9.55 5.51
CA SER A 107 -12.55 8.33 5.14
C SER A 107 -11.20 8.71 4.54
N ARG A 108 -10.25 7.78 4.60
CA ARG A 108 -8.91 8.01 4.07
C ARG A 108 -8.40 6.75 3.38
N SER A 109 -7.54 6.95 2.39
CA SER A 109 -7.00 5.84 1.62
C SER A 109 -5.53 6.08 1.30
N ALA A 110 -4.78 4.99 1.27
CA ALA A 110 -3.39 5.01 0.85
C ALA A 110 -3.14 3.83 -0.09
N THR A 111 -2.37 4.06 -1.14
CA THR A 111 -2.05 3.01 -2.11
C THR A 111 -0.56 2.70 -2.06
N PHE A 112 -0.25 1.46 -1.77
CA PHE A 112 1.10 0.91 -1.75
C PHE A 112 1.41 0.36 -3.13
N ALA A 113 2.57 0.70 -3.67
CA ALA A 113 3.03 0.14 -4.94
C ALA A 113 4.33 -0.63 -4.72
N GLY A 114 4.38 -1.86 -5.23
CA GLY A 114 5.57 -2.69 -5.25
C GLY A 114 6.02 -2.90 -6.68
N ARG A 115 7.33 -3.01 -6.88
CA ARG A 115 7.94 -3.15 -8.20
C ARG A 115 8.59 -4.50 -8.36
N GLY A 116 8.21 -5.20 -9.43
CA GLY A 116 8.90 -6.40 -9.87
C GLY A 116 10.00 -6.06 -10.87
N ASN A 117 10.07 -6.81 -11.97
CA ASN A 117 11.05 -6.55 -13.03
C ASN A 117 10.53 -5.49 -14.00
N ILE A 118 9.33 -5.69 -14.52
CA ILE A 118 8.75 -4.79 -15.53
C ILE A 118 7.39 -4.23 -15.10
N MET A 119 6.78 -4.75 -14.05
CA MET A 119 5.44 -4.37 -13.63
C MET A 119 5.40 -3.91 -12.19
N LEU A 120 4.40 -3.10 -11.90
CA LEU A 120 4.06 -2.70 -10.55
C LEU A 120 2.80 -3.44 -10.13
N PHE A 121 2.69 -3.75 -8.84
CA PHE A 121 1.41 -4.13 -8.27
C PHE A 121 1.01 -3.07 -7.24
N ARG A 122 -0.27 -2.92 -7.00
CA ARG A 122 -0.80 -1.92 -6.08
C ARG A 122 -1.76 -2.54 -5.08
N ILE A 123 -1.72 -2.02 -3.86
CA ILE A 123 -2.67 -2.38 -2.82
C ILE A 123 -3.25 -1.07 -2.28
N LYS A 124 -4.54 -0.87 -2.49
CA LYS A 124 -5.24 0.31 -1.99
C LYS A 124 -5.89 -0.03 -0.65
N VAL A 125 -5.52 0.70 0.39
CA VAL A 125 -6.07 0.52 1.73
C VAL A 125 -7.02 1.67 2.01
N THR A 126 -8.24 1.35 2.39
CA THR A 126 -9.26 2.34 2.72
C THR A 126 -9.70 2.15 4.16
N GLN A 127 -9.81 3.26 4.87
CA GLN A 127 -10.30 3.27 6.25
C GLN A 127 -11.43 4.28 6.36
N PRO A 128 -12.65 3.84 6.71
CA PRO A 128 -13.77 4.75 6.85
C PRO A 128 -13.60 5.68 8.05
N SER A 129 -14.39 6.74 8.10
CA SER A 129 -14.41 7.62 9.24
C SER A 129 -15.08 6.93 10.43
N LYS A 130 -14.74 7.37 11.63
CA LYS A 130 -15.32 6.82 12.84
C LYS A 130 -16.77 7.24 12.99
N GLU A 131 -17.14 8.40 12.48
CA GLU A 131 -18.50 8.88 12.56
C GLU A 131 -19.36 8.23 11.51
N VAL A 132 -20.35 7.49 11.98
CA VAL A 132 -21.36 6.85 11.13
C VAL A 132 -22.64 7.59 11.30
N HIS A 133 -23.12 8.17 10.23
CA HIS A 133 -24.38 8.92 10.23
C HIS A 133 -25.42 8.25 9.38
#